data_5ce8cf7cc713b74604774404032fa5a6
#
_entry.id   5ce8cf7cc713b74604774404032fa5a6
#
_cell.length_a   1.000
_cell.length_b   1.000
_cell.length_c   1.000
_cell.angle_alpha   90.00
_cell.angle_beta   90.00
_cell.angle_gamma   90.00
#
_symmetry.space_group_name_H-M   'P 1'
#
loop_
_entity.id
_entity.type
_entity.pdbx_description
1 polymer ?
#
loop_
_entity_poly.entity_id
_entity_poly.type
_entity_poly.pdbx_seq_one_letter_code
_entity_poly.pdbx_strand_id
1 'polypeptide(L)'
;MKKILSILTVGCALTLSSCEDWLDKYPLAQMSPETFFSNENELQAFSNTFYTIFPGDGLYNEGYDNIVKNEIAAEMRDGRTIPASGGGWTWTDLRKFNTLLEYSGNCKDTDIRNRYDAVARFFRAYFYFEKVKRFGDVPWYAKPVSYTHLRAHETGR
;
A
#
# COMPACT_ATOMS: atom_id res chain seq x y z
N MET A 1 38.85 40.33 29.31
CA MET A 1 38.81 39.03 28.62
C MET A 1 37.61 38.18 29.04
N LYS A 2 37.30 37.94 30.31
CA LYS A 2 36.19 37.13 30.80
C LYS A 2 34.79 37.58 30.30
N LYS A 3 34.51 38.90 30.24
CA LYS A 3 33.23 39.45 29.77
C LYS A 3 33.00 39.26 28.26
N ILE A 4 34.05 39.31 27.45
CA ILE A 4 33.97 39.07 25.99
C ILE A 4 33.71 37.59 25.70
N LEU A 5 34.33 36.70 26.46
CA LEU A 5 34.14 35.28 26.35
C LEU A 5 32.70 34.86 26.72
N SER A 6 32.12 35.49 27.76
CA SER A 6 30.70 35.27 28.16
C SER A 6 29.71 35.72 27.09
N ILE A 7 29.97 36.83 26.39
CA ILE A 7 29.09 37.33 25.31
C ILE A 7 29.20 36.41 24.10
N LEU A 8 30.36 35.89 23.80
CA LEU A 8 30.58 34.97 22.69
C LEU A 8 29.86 33.62 22.91
N THR A 9 29.87 33.12 24.15
CA THR A 9 29.16 31.84 24.50
C THR A 9 27.63 32.01 24.46
N VAL A 10 27.08 33.14 24.89
CA VAL A 10 25.64 33.41 24.80
C VAL A 10 25.21 33.60 23.35
N GLY A 11 26.01 34.28 22.54
CA GLY A 11 25.74 34.44 21.09
C GLY A 11 25.72 33.11 20.32
N CYS A 12 26.62 32.15 20.65
CA CYS A 12 26.68 30.86 20.02
C CYS A 12 25.50 29.94 20.44
N ALA A 13 24.97 30.10 21.65
CA ALA A 13 23.81 29.29 22.13
C ALA A 13 22.48 29.70 21.47
N LEU A 14 22.35 30.92 20.97
CA LEU A 14 21.13 31.43 20.32
C LEU A 14 21.03 30.99 18.83
N THR A 15 22.12 30.52 18.22
CA THR A 15 22.11 30.09 16.81
C THR A 15 21.75 28.60 16.63
N LEU A 16 21.56 27.86 17.72
CA LEU A 16 21.23 26.42 17.67
C LEU A 16 19.73 26.14 17.67
N SER A 17 18.85 27.17 17.63
CA SER A 17 17.44 26.95 17.33
C SER A 17 17.29 26.71 15.82
N SER A 18 17.66 25.54 15.38
CA SER A 18 17.39 25.03 14.04
C SER A 18 15.88 24.94 13.87
N CYS A 19 15.34 25.65 12.92
CA CYS A 19 13.96 25.50 12.49
C CYS A 19 13.85 24.12 11.81
N GLU A 20 13.33 23.11 12.50
CA GLU A 20 13.06 21.78 11.95
C GLU A 20 12.02 21.84 10.81
N ASP A 21 11.09 22.77 10.84
CA ASP A 21 10.01 22.92 9.86
C ASP A 21 10.45 23.38 8.45
N TRP A 22 11.68 23.81 8.22
CA TRP A 22 12.09 24.33 6.93
C TRP A 22 12.60 23.24 5.98
N LEU A 23 13.04 22.11 6.50
CA LEU A 23 13.56 20.98 5.71
C LEU A 23 12.48 20.00 5.26
N ASP A 24 11.35 19.97 5.95
CA ASP A 24 10.21 19.08 5.62
C ASP A 24 9.24 19.73 4.62
N LYS A 25 9.78 20.30 3.54
CA LYS A 25 8.95 20.71 2.40
C LYS A 25 8.59 19.48 1.57
N TYR A 26 7.38 18.99 1.75
CA TYR A 26 6.79 18.04 0.81
C TYR A 26 6.82 18.64 -0.60
N PRO A 27 7.26 17.88 -1.64
CA PRO A 27 7.25 18.36 -3.00
C PRO A 27 5.84 18.79 -3.38
N LEU A 28 5.63 20.05 -3.72
CA LEU A 28 4.32 20.60 -4.11
C LEU A 28 3.71 19.91 -5.35
N ALA A 29 4.52 19.14 -6.08
CA ALA A 29 4.12 18.39 -7.26
C ALA A 29 3.80 16.91 -7.00
N GLN A 30 4.00 16.39 -5.79
CA GLN A 30 3.64 15.02 -5.42
C GLN A 30 2.57 15.07 -4.34
N MET A 31 1.47 14.35 -4.58
CA MET A 31 0.45 14.14 -3.55
C MET A 31 1.07 13.36 -2.40
N SER A 32 1.26 14.03 -1.25
CA SER A 32 1.71 13.37 -0.04
C SER A 32 0.52 12.66 0.61
N PRO A 33 0.62 11.37 0.94
CA PRO A 33 -0.43 10.66 1.63
C PRO A 33 -0.87 11.32 2.95
N GLU A 34 0.05 12.02 3.62
CA GLU A 34 -0.18 12.71 4.89
C GLU A 34 -1.20 13.86 4.78
N THR A 35 -1.30 14.50 3.61
CA THR A 35 -2.21 15.62 3.35
C THR A 35 -3.39 15.26 2.46
N PHE A 36 -3.30 14.15 1.76
CA PHE A 36 -4.35 13.59 0.92
C PHE A 36 -5.39 12.83 1.77
N PHE A 37 -6.49 12.43 1.19
CA PHE A 37 -7.61 11.74 1.85
C PHE A 37 -8.41 12.61 2.83
N SER A 38 -8.41 13.93 2.64
CA SER A 38 -9.09 14.88 3.53
C SER A 38 -10.60 14.99 3.29
N ASN A 39 -11.07 14.60 2.11
CA ASN A 39 -12.45 14.73 1.68
C ASN A 39 -12.92 13.52 0.84
N GLU A 40 -14.25 13.45 0.59
CA GLU A 40 -14.86 12.33 -0.14
C GLU A 40 -14.32 12.16 -1.55
N ASN A 41 -14.10 13.24 -2.28
CA ASN A 41 -13.62 13.18 -3.67
C ASN A 41 -12.24 12.52 -3.77
N GLU A 42 -11.35 12.82 -2.83
CA GLU A 42 -10.01 12.23 -2.78
C GLU A 42 -10.05 10.74 -2.43
N LEU A 43 -10.87 10.36 -1.44
CA LEU A 43 -11.09 8.98 -1.06
C LEU A 43 -11.69 8.19 -2.23
N GLN A 44 -12.68 8.77 -2.92
CA GLN A 44 -13.32 8.16 -4.10
C GLN A 44 -12.33 8.01 -5.25
N ALA A 45 -11.63 9.08 -5.60
CA ALA A 45 -10.66 9.05 -6.71
C ALA A 45 -9.60 7.97 -6.48
N PHE A 46 -9.08 7.87 -5.26
CA PHE A 46 -8.09 6.86 -4.93
C PHE A 46 -8.67 5.44 -4.92
N SER A 47 -9.83 5.23 -4.29
CA SER A 47 -10.49 3.92 -4.23
C SER A 47 -10.92 3.39 -5.60
N ASN A 48 -11.22 4.27 -6.57
CA ASN A 48 -11.50 3.86 -7.93
C ASN A 48 -10.33 3.12 -8.59
N THR A 49 -9.09 3.39 -8.15
CA THR A 49 -7.92 2.65 -8.64
C THR A 49 -7.88 1.19 -8.17
N PHE A 50 -8.67 0.82 -7.18
CA PHE A 50 -8.71 -0.56 -6.65
C PHE A 50 -9.38 -1.54 -7.62
N TYR A 51 -10.33 -1.05 -8.42
CA TYR A 51 -11.09 -1.88 -9.34
C TYR A 51 -10.24 -2.48 -10.46
N THR A 52 -9.04 -1.97 -10.68
CA THR A 52 -8.09 -2.53 -11.65
C THR A 52 -7.58 -3.93 -11.28
N ILE A 53 -7.81 -4.38 -10.04
CA ILE A 53 -7.42 -5.74 -9.60
C ILE A 53 -8.34 -6.82 -10.17
N PHE A 54 -9.57 -6.45 -10.55
CA PHE A 54 -10.49 -7.42 -11.11
C PHE A 54 -10.03 -7.85 -12.51
N PRO A 55 -10.17 -9.13 -12.85
CA PRO A 55 -9.84 -9.62 -14.17
C PRO A 55 -10.69 -8.92 -15.24
N GLY A 56 -10.02 -8.50 -16.34
CA GLY A 56 -10.70 -7.86 -17.47
C GLY A 56 -11.49 -8.81 -18.36
N ASP A 57 -11.33 -10.11 -18.16
CA ASP A 57 -11.83 -11.18 -19.05
C ASP A 57 -13.32 -11.50 -18.86
N GLY A 58 -14.02 -10.67 -18.09
CA GLY A 58 -15.43 -10.88 -17.82
C GLY A 58 -15.72 -12.02 -16.84
N LEU A 59 -16.99 -12.45 -16.81
CA LEU A 59 -17.49 -13.48 -15.90
C LEU A 59 -17.09 -14.92 -16.27
N TYR A 60 -16.52 -15.10 -17.45
CA TYR A 60 -16.21 -16.42 -18.01
C TYR A 60 -14.71 -16.66 -18.01
N ASN A 61 -14.21 -17.15 -16.89
CA ASN A 61 -12.81 -17.50 -16.71
C ASN A 61 -12.73 -18.89 -16.06
N GLU A 62 -11.86 -19.75 -16.58
CA GLU A 62 -11.62 -21.10 -16.04
C GLU A 62 -11.22 -21.09 -14.57
N GLY A 63 -10.55 -20.01 -14.12
CA GLY A 63 -10.16 -19.85 -12.72
C GLY A 63 -11.33 -19.67 -11.76
N TYR A 64 -12.54 -19.43 -12.26
CA TYR A 64 -13.76 -19.30 -11.47
C TYR A 64 -14.69 -20.51 -11.55
N ASP A 65 -14.25 -21.60 -12.16
CA ASP A 65 -14.99 -22.86 -12.24
C ASP A 65 -16.36 -22.74 -12.95
N ASN A 66 -16.54 -21.70 -13.76
CA ASN A 66 -17.79 -21.43 -14.47
C ASN A 66 -17.76 -21.82 -15.95
N ILE A 67 -16.60 -22.19 -16.47
CA ILE A 67 -16.43 -22.78 -17.80
C ILE A 67 -15.35 -23.86 -17.76
N VAL A 68 -15.53 -24.85 -18.61
CA VAL A 68 -14.54 -25.91 -18.84
C VAL A 68 -14.03 -25.79 -20.26
N LYS A 69 -12.72 -25.66 -20.42
CA LYS A 69 -12.04 -25.69 -21.71
C LYS A 69 -11.45 -27.07 -21.97
N ASN A 70 -11.04 -27.32 -23.21
CA ASN A 70 -10.37 -28.57 -23.58
C ASN A 70 -9.03 -28.80 -22.85
N GLU A 71 -8.40 -27.72 -22.41
CA GLU A 71 -7.20 -27.76 -21.59
C GLU A 71 -7.49 -27.10 -20.22
N ILE A 72 -7.26 -27.83 -19.16
CA ILE A 72 -7.37 -27.31 -17.80
C ILE A 72 -6.23 -26.33 -17.56
N ALA A 73 -6.53 -25.16 -17.00
CA ALA A 73 -5.53 -24.16 -16.63
C ALA A 73 -4.43 -24.78 -15.74
N ALA A 74 -3.19 -24.34 -15.95
CA ALA A 74 -2.04 -24.88 -15.22
C ALA A 74 -2.19 -24.78 -13.69
N GLU A 75 -2.92 -23.76 -13.23
CA GLU A 75 -3.24 -23.55 -11.82
C GLU A 75 -4.16 -24.61 -11.22
N MET A 76 -4.92 -25.33 -12.04
CA MET A 76 -5.88 -26.36 -11.62
C MET A 76 -5.34 -27.78 -11.80
N ARG A 77 -4.13 -27.95 -12.33
CA ARG A 77 -3.50 -29.24 -12.53
C ARG A 77 -2.69 -29.66 -11.32
N ASP A 78 -2.66 -30.95 -11.04
CA ASP A 78 -1.74 -31.52 -10.07
C ASP A 78 -0.28 -31.28 -10.50
N GLY A 79 0.60 -31.04 -9.51
CA GLY A 79 2.03 -30.83 -9.75
C GLY A 79 2.38 -29.49 -10.37
N ARG A 80 1.46 -28.52 -10.35
CA ARG A 80 1.75 -27.16 -10.85
C ARG A 80 2.92 -26.52 -10.10
N THR A 81 3.76 -25.80 -10.84
CA THR A 81 4.80 -24.95 -10.28
C THR A 81 4.50 -23.51 -10.65
N ILE A 82 4.61 -22.62 -9.66
CA ILE A 82 4.49 -21.17 -9.91
C ILE A 82 5.87 -20.67 -10.33
N PRO A 83 6.00 -20.01 -11.51
CA PRO A 83 7.29 -19.49 -11.93
C PRO A 83 7.85 -18.47 -10.92
N ALA A 84 9.16 -18.53 -10.66
CA ALA A 84 9.85 -17.59 -9.80
C ALA A 84 9.79 -16.13 -10.34
N SER A 85 9.72 -15.98 -11.66
CA SER A 85 9.52 -14.69 -12.32
C SER A 85 8.19 -14.68 -13.07
N GLY A 86 7.44 -13.58 -12.98
CA GLY A 86 6.14 -13.44 -13.62
C GLY A 86 5.02 -14.25 -12.96
N GLY A 87 5.28 -14.93 -11.85
CA GLY A 87 4.31 -15.74 -11.13
C GLY A 87 3.21 -14.99 -10.38
N GLY A 88 3.23 -13.66 -10.43
CA GLY A 88 2.22 -12.81 -9.76
C GLY A 88 2.51 -12.54 -8.28
N TRP A 89 3.73 -12.81 -7.79
CA TRP A 89 4.17 -12.44 -6.44
C TRP A 89 4.45 -10.93 -6.36
N THR A 90 3.38 -10.13 -6.43
CA THR A 90 3.43 -8.66 -6.34
C THR A 90 2.50 -8.17 -5.26
N TRP A 91 2.88 -7.08 -4.59
CA TRP A 91 2.18 -6.54 -3.42
C TRP A 91 1.79 -5.07 -3.60
N THR A 92 1.87 -4.57 -4.83
CA THR A 92 1.62 -3.17 -5.18
C THR A 92 0.19 -2.75 -4.85
N ASP A 93 -0.80 -3.61 -5.17
CA ASP A 93 -2.20 -3.28 -4.92
C ASP A 93 -2.51 -3.34 -3.42
N LEU A 94 -1.95 -4.30 -2.68
CA LEU A 94 -2.08 -4.33 -1.22
C LEU A 94 -1.59 -3.03 -0.57
N ARG A 95 -0.51 -2.45 -1.10
CA ARG A 95 -0.02 -1.16 -0.62
C ARG A 95 -1.06 -0.06 -0.80
N LYS A 96 -1.73 0.02 -1.96
CA LYS A 96 -2.80 1.01 -2.19
C LYS A 96 -3.90 0.88 -1.14
N PHE A 97 -4.37 -0.35 -0.87
CA PHE A 97 -5.42 -0.59 0.12
C PHE A 97 -4.99 -0.20 1.52
N ASN A 98 -3.77 -0.60 1.91
CA ASN A 98 -3.23 -0.26 3.22
C ASN A 98 -2.93 1.25 3.35
N THR A 99 -2.52 1.94 2.27
CA THR A 99 -2.33 3.39 2.27
C THR A 99 -3.64 4.11 2.55
N LEU A 100 -4.74 3.74 1.89
CA LEU A 100 -6.04 4.35 2.20
C LEU A 100 -6.41 4.11 3.67
N LEU A 101 -6.27 2.90 4.18
CA LEU A 101 -6.61 2.55 5.57
C LEU A 101 -5.74 3.26 6.60
N GLU A 102 -4.49 3.57 6.28
CA GLU A 102 -3.57 4.28 7.18
C GLU A 102 -3.90 5.77 7.26
N TYR A 103 -4.24 6.39 6.12
CA TYR A 103 -4.42 7.84 6.01
C TYR A 103 -5.88 8.31 5.93
N SER A 104 -6.86 7.41 5.90
CA SER A 104 -8.30 7.77 5.85
C SER A 104 -8.74 8.63 7.03
N GLY A 105 -7.99 8.59 8.14
CA GLY A 105 -8.20 9.45 9.31
C GLY A 105 -8.07 10.95 9.05
N ASN A 106 -7.48 11.37 7.91
CA ASN A 106 -7.44 12.76 7.48
C ASN A 106 -8.85 13.29 7.16
N CYS A 107 -9.76 12.43 6.68
CA CYS A 107 -11.17 12.77 6.51
C CYS A 107 -11.87 12.85 7.87
N LYS A 108 -12.39 14.03 8.19
CA LYS A 108 -13.06 14.29 9.47
C LYS A 108 -14.48 13.72 9.53
N ASP A 109 -15.11 13.52 8.36
CA ASP A 109 -16.43 12.88 8.27
C ASP A 109 -16.27 11.37 8.49
N THR A 110 -16.81 10.91 9.61
CA THR A 110 -16.70 9.52 10.04
C THR A 110 -17.48 8.57 9.14
N ASP A 111 -18.63 8.97 8.62
CA ASP A 111 -19.48 8.12 7.79
C ASP A 111 -18.84 7.91 6.41
N ILE A 112 -18.31 8.99 5.83
CA ILE A 112 -17.54 8.94 4.59
C ILE A 112 -16.31 8.05 4.77
N ARG A 113 -15.53 8.30 5.82
CA ARG A 113 -14.34 7.50 6.13
C ARG A 113 -14.67 6.02 6.26
N ASN A 114 -15.68 5.67 7.06
CA ASN A 114 -16.07 4.28 7.29
C ASN A 114 -16.50 3.57 5.99
N ARG A 115 -17.17 4.28 5.09
CA ARG A 115 -17.55 3.76 3.78
C ARG A 115 -16.32 3.37 2.95
N TYR A 116 -15.35 4.26 2.82
CA TYR A 116 -14.15 3.98 2.02
C TYR A 116 -13.18 3.02 2.71
N ASP A 117 -13.14 3.01 4.04
CA ASP A 117 -12.43 1.98 4.79
C ASP A 117 -13.01 0.57 4.54
N ALA A 118 -14.34 0.47 4.47
CA ALA A 118 -15.00 -0.80 4.15
C ALA A 118 -14.65 -1.26 2.73
N VAL A 119 -14.63 -0.35 1.75
CA VAL A 119 -14.18 -0.63 0.39
C VAL A 119 -12.73 -1.12 0.37
N ALA A 120 -11.82 -0.43 1.06
CA ALA A 120 -10.42 -0.83 1.11
C ALA A 120 -10.21 -2.19 1.79
N ARG A 121 -10.97 -2.49 2.85
CA ARG A 121 -10.95 -3.80 3.53
C ARG A 121 -11.47 -4.91 2.63
N PHE A 122 -12.52 -4.66 1.84
CA PHE A 122 -13.02 -5.61 0.86
C PHE A 122 -11.94 -5.96 -0.17
N PHE A 123 -11.31 -4.94 -0.79
CA PHE A 123 -10.27 -5.18 -1.79
C PHE A 123 -9.02 -5.84 -1.20
N ARG A 124 -8.68 -5.53 0.04
CA ARG A 124 -7.60 -6.22 0.77
C ARG A 124 -7.92 -7.70 0.99
N ALA A 125 -9.15 -8.01 1.39
CA ALA A 125 -9.58 -9.40 1.56
C ALA A 125 -9.59 -10.16 0.23
N TYR A 126 -10.10 -9.55 -0.84
CA TYR A 126 -10.07 -10.11 -2.17
C TYR A 126 -8.65 -10.37 -2.66
N PHE A 127 -7.74 -9.42 -2.47
CA PHE A 127 -6.32 -9.58 -2.81
C PHE A 127 -5.71 -10.79 -2.11
N TYR A 128 -5.90 -10.91 -0.81
CA TYR A 128 -5.37 -12.04 -0.04
C TYR A 128 -6.00 -13.36 -0.47
N PHE A 129 -7.28 -13.38 -0.74
CA PHE A 129 -7.96 -14.56 -1.27
C PHE A 129 -7.30 -15.05 -2.58
N GLU A 130 -7.06 -14.15 -3.53
CA GLU A 130 -6.37 -14.50 -4.78
C GLU A 130 -4.93 -14.95 -4.55
N LYS A 131 -4.21 -14.35 -3.60
CA LYS A 131 -2.86 -14.78 -3.23
C LYS A 131 -2.84 -16.17 -2.60
N VAL A 132 -3.73 -16.42 -1.65
CA VAL A 132 -3.84 -17.74 -0.98
C VAL A 132 -4.22 -18.83 -1.99
N LYS A 133 -5.18 -18.54 -2.86
CA LYS A 133 -5.54 -19.47 -3.96
C LYS A 133 -4.34 -19.90 -4.81
N ARG A 134 -3.45 -18.92 -5.09
CA ARG A 134 -2.33 -19.15 -5.99
C ARG A 134 -1.09 -19.70 -5.31
N PHE A 135 -0.77 -19.22 -4.12
CA PHE A 135 0.51 -19.48 -3.46
C PHE A 135 0.40 -20.33 -2.19
N GLY A 136 -0.80 -20.54 -1.66
CA GLY A 136 -0.99 -21.14 -0.34
C GLY A 136 -0.68 -20.14 0.78
N ASP A 137 0.27 -20.44 1.62
CA ASP A 137 0.65 -19.56 2.73
C ASP A 137 1.30 -18.28 2.22
N VAL A 138 0.79 -17.15 2.69
CA VAL A 138 1.28 -15.81 2.32
C VAL A 138 1.47 -14.94 3.56
N PRO A 139 2.47 -14.04 3.57
CA PRO A 139 2.70 -13.14 4.69
C PRO A 139 1.58 -12.10 4.82
N TRP A 140 1.23 -11.77 6.06
CA TRP A 140 0.24 -10.73 6.36
C TRP A 140 0.90 -9.38 6.57
N TYR A 141 0.44 -8.36 5.81
CA TYR A 141 0.89 -6.97 5.95
C TYR A 141 -0.30 -6.06 6.25
N ALA A 142 -0.38 -5.56 7.50
CA ALA A 142 -1.45 -4.66 7.93
C ALA A 142 -1.24 -3.20 7.51
N LYS A 143 0.01 -2.81 7.24
CA LYS A 143 0.43 -1.44 6.90
C LYS A 143 1.04 -1.35 5.51
N PRO A 144 1.12 -0.14 4.93
CA PRO A 144 1.89 0.06 3.71
C PRO A 144 3.36 -0.32 3.95
N VAL A 145 3.87 -1.29 3.17
CA VAL A 145 5.27 -1.72 3.27
C VAL A 145 6.08 -1.15 2.12
N SER A 146 7.34 -0.78 2.41
CA SER A 146 8.28 -0.33 1.39
C SER A 146 8.66 -1.47 0.45
N TYR A 147 8.97 -1.16 -0.82
CA TYR A 147 9.41 -2.14 -1.82
C TYR A 147 10.65 -2.93 -1.41
N THR A 148 11.49 -2.37 -0.56
CA THR A 148 12.72 -3.00 -0.10
C THR A 148 12.51 -4.21 0.81
N HIS A 149 11.33 -4.32 1.45
CA HIS A 149 11.00 -5.42 2.36
C HIS A 149 10.18 -6.54 1.72
N LEU A 150 9.82 -6.39 0.44
CA LEU A 150 8.98 -7.37 -0.29
C LEU A 150 9.79 -8.38 -1.11
N ARG A 151 11.11 -8.48 -0.90
CA ARG A 151 11.83 -9.62 -1.41
C ARG A 151 11.24 -10.88 -0.79
N ALA A 152 10.83 -11.82 -1.64
CA ALA A 152 10.50 -13.14 -1.19
C ALA A 152 11.60 -13.61 -0.23
N HIS A 153 11.27 -13.80 1.03
CA HIS A 153 12.09 -14.66 1.86
C HIS A 153 12.12 -15.98 1.09
N GLU A 154 13.28 -16.32 0.57
CA GLU A 154 13.54 -17.63 0.06
C GLU A 154 13.17 -18.59 1.20
N THR A 155 11.97 -19.13 1.12
CA THR A 155 11.62 -20.31 1.90
C THR A 155 12.43 -21.43 1.26
N GLY A 156 13.66 -21.57 1.74
CA GLY A 156 14.43 -22.76 1.53
C GLY A 156 13.64 -23.94 2.08
N ARG A 157 13.04 -24.67 1.18
CA ARG A 157 12.62 -26.07 1.31
C ARG A 157 12.73 -26.72 -0.04
#